data_0517829954f739d00727bcc930e4940a
#
_entry.id   0517829954f739d00727bcc930e4940a
#
_cell.length_a   1.000
_cell.length_b   1.000
_cell.length_c   1.000
_cell.angle_alpha   90.00
_cell.angle_beta   90.00
_cell.angle_gamma   90.00
#
_symmetry.space_group_name_H-M   'P 1'
#
loop_
_entity.id
_entity.type
_entity.pdbx_description
1 polymer ?
#
loop_
_entity_poly.entity_id
_entity_poly.type
_entity_poly.pdbx_seq_one_letter_code
_entity_poly.pdbx_strand_id
1 'polypeptide(L)'
;MSGKDNFCLIHVSLIPVLGVVGEQKTKPTQHSVRELRALGLTPHLLACRSAQPLLDNTKMKLSQFCHVEAANILNIHDVPNIWHIPLLLRNQNAHHSILKQLNLLSIATPPDLEAWTRRAETFDNLTDSALLHACIACSLKPSIDWIAASDLEDDTAQSAPEAYAAAWKSLRNAECVLVPGGFGDRGVSGMILAAKYARENNVPYLGICLGMQISVIEYARSVLGLEKANSNEFDDETPDPVVIFMPEGSRTHMGSTMRLGSRRTLFQTPDCVTSKLYCNPYYVDERHRHRYEVNPDVIGVLEEAGLKFVGKDETGKRMEVLELPSHPFYVGVQFHPEFKSRPGKPSALFLGLILAARGKLEAYLTRHQNGS
;
A
#
# COMPACT_ATOMS: atom_id res chain seq x y z
N MET A 1 -9.94 43.54 -5.49
CA MET A 1 -9.37 42.60 -6.46
C MET A 1 -7.87 42.57 -6.24
N SER A 2 -7.28 41.39 -6.02
CA SER A 2 -5.83 41.25 -5.96
C SER A 2 -5.25 41.63 -7.32
N GLY A 3 -4.19 42.48 -7.39
CA GLY A 3 -3.52 42.82 -8.64
C GLY A 3 -2.98 41.57 -9.36
N LYS A 4 -2.67 41.67 -10.65
CA LYS A 4 -2.21 40.56 -11.49
C LYS A 4 -0.99 39.81 -10.91
N ASP A 5 -0.17 40.49 -10.12
CA ASP A 5 1.08 39.99 -9.56
C ASP A 5 0.92 39.39 -8.15
N ASN A 6 -0.29 39.33 -7.62
CA ASN A 6 -0.56 38.88 -6.26
C ASN A 6 -1.20 37.47 -6.21
N PHE A 7 -1.31 36.77 -7.33
CA PHE A 7 -1.77 35.40 -7.36
C PHE A 7 -1.11 34.61 -8.49
N CYS A 8 -0.97 33.31 -8.30
CA CYS A 8 -0.52 32.37 -9.29
C CYS A 8 -1.60 31.30 -9.51
N LEU A 9 -2.17 31.27 -10.72
CA LEU A 9 -3.19 30.26 -11.08
C LEU A 9 -2.54 29.05 -11.71
N ILE A 10 -2.66 27.93 -11.04
CA ILE A 10 -2.21 26.62 -11.52
C ILE A 10 -3.44 25.81 -11.88
N HIS A 11 -3.60 25.48 -13.15
CA HIS A 11 -4.71 24.65 -13.61
C HIS A 11 -4.28 23.20 -13.69
N VAL A 12 -4.95 22.34 -12.90
CA VAL A 12 -4.72 20.90 -12.89
C VAL A 12 -5.65 20.24 -13.90
N SER A 13 -5.10 19.43 -14.80
CA SER A 13 -5.86 18.73 -15.84
C SER A 13 -5.33 17.35 -16.10
N LEU A 14 -6.22 16.44 -16.52
CA LEU A 14 -5.88 15.08 -16.89
C LEU A 14 -5.49 15.00 -18.38
N ILE A 15 -4.38 14.32 -18.67
CA ILE A 15 -3.97 13.90 -20.01
C ILE A 15 -4.21 12.38 -20.11
N PRO A 16 -5.34 11.93 -20.66
CA PRO A 16 -5.59 10.50 -20.82
C PRO A 16 -4.61 9.87 -21.80
N VAL A 17 -4.17 8.66 -21.50
CA VAL A 17 -3.41 7.80 -22.41
C VAL A 17 -4.37 6.75 -22.94
N LEU A 18 -4.59 6.71 -24.25
CA LEU A 18 -5.54 5.82 -24.87
C LEU A 18 -4.86 4.63 -25.56
N GLY A 19 -5.39 3.43 -25.24
CA GLY A 19 -5.17 2.20 -25.98
C GLY A 19 -3.74 1.65 -25.95
N VAL A 20 -3.58 0.59 -26.73
CA VAL A 20 -2.33 -0.17 -26.89
C VAL A 20 -1.17 0.69 -27.45
N VAL A 21 -1.49 1.82 -28.11
CA VAL A 21 -0.52 2.71 -28.77
C VAL A 21 0.08 3.76 -27.83
N GLY A 22 -0.46 3.93 -26.62
CA GLY A 22 0.05 4.90 -25.64
C GLY A 22 -0.13 6.37 -26.04
N GLU A 23 -1.10 6.70 -26.90
CA GLU A 23 -1.31 8.08 -27.38
C GLU A 23 -1.88 8.98 -26.29
N GLN A 24 -1.18 10.09 -25.99
CA GLN A 24 -1.60 11.11 -25.03
C GLN A 24 -2.61 12.08 -25.65
N LYS A 25 -3.81 12.19 -25.06
CA LYS A 25 -4.88 13.05 -25.57
C LYS A 25 -4.92 14.41 -24.88
N THR A 26 -4.66 15.46 -25.64
CA THR A 26 -4.60 16.85 -25.13
C THR A 26 -5.95 17.57 -25.16
N LYS A 27 -6.93 17.09 -25.92
CA LYS A 27 -8.22 17.77 -26.08
C LYS A 27 -8.95 18.06 -24.76
N PRO A 28 -9.03 17.15 -23.77
CA PRO A 28 -9.71 17.45 -22.50
C PRO A 28 -9.11 18.68 -21.81
N THR A 29 -7.78 18.78 -21.76
CA THR A 29 -7.07 19.93 -21.18
C THR A 29 -7.32 21.22 -21.98
N GLN A 30 -7.26 21.14 -23.31
CA GLN A 30 -7.57 22.29 -24.18
C GLN A 30 -8.98 22.83 -23.92
N HIS A 31 -9.98 21.94 -23.79
CA HIS A 31 -11.35 22.33 -23.46
C HIS A 31 -11.46 22.98 -22.09
N SER A 32 -10.89 22.36 -21.04
CA SER A 32 -11.00 22.91 -19.69
C SER A 32 -10.29 24.27 -19.55
N VAL A 33 -9.17 24.48 -20.23
CA VAL A 33 -8.48 25.78 -20.26
C VAL A 33 -9.29 26.81 -21.06
N ARG A 34 -9.93 26.42 -22.16
CA ARG A 34 -10.82 27.32 -22.92
C ARG A 34 -12.00 27.81 -22.06
N GLU A 35 -12.65 26.92 -21.34
CA GLU A 35 -13.76 27.29 -20.44
C GLU A 35 -13.26 28.22 -19.30
N LEU A 36 -12.08 27.93 -18.73
CA LEU A 36 -11.47 28.77 -17.72
C LEU A 36 -11.22 30.18 -18.24
N ARG A 37 -10.72 30.31 -19.49
CA ARG A 37 -10.47 31.59 -20.13
C ARG A 37 -11.77 32.35 -20.47
N ALA A 38 -12.86 31.64 -20.78
CA ALA A 38 -14.17 32.25 -20.99
C ALA A 38 -14.68 32.92 -19.71
N LEU A 39 -14.25 32.51 -18.54
CA LEU A 39 -14.51 33.13 -17.25
C LEU A 39 -13.53 34.29 -16.91
N GLY A 40 -12.67 34.66 -17.85
CA GLY A 40 -11.67 35.75 -17.65
C GLY A 40 -10.42 35.31 -16.88
N LEU A 41 -10.21 34.00 -16.67
CA LEU A 41 -9.07 33.46 -15.95
C LEU A 41 -8.08 32.78 -16.91
N THR A 42 -6.80 33.16 -16.84
CA THR A 42 -5.74 32.57 -17.64
C THR A 42 -4.78 31.82 -16.70
N PRO A 43 -4.50 30.54 -16.90
CA PRO A 43 -3.56 29.82 -16.04
C PRO A 43 -2.13 30.30 -16.31
N HIS A 44 -1.36 30.44 -15.25
CA HIS A 44 0.07 30.76 -15.31
C HIS A 44 0.89 29.47 -15.49
N LEU A 45 0.42 28.37 -14.88
CA LEU A 45 1.00 27.04 -15.03
C LEU A 45 -0.11 26.02 -15.34
N LEU A 46 0.25 24.98 -16.11
CA LEU A 46 -0.57 23.79 -16.27
C LEU A 46 0.09 22.63 -15.54
N ALA A 47 -0.63 22.00 -14.62
CA ALA A 47 -0.24 20.77 -13.96
C ALA A 47 -0.96 19.59 -14.62
N CYS A 48 -0.26 18.90 -15.52
CA CYS A 48 -0.82 17.85 -16.37
C CYS A 48 -0.63 16.48 -15.72
N ARG A 49 -1.72 15.91 -15.22
CA ARG A 49 -1.75 14.57 -14.64
C ARG A 49 -1.84 13.51 -15.74
N SER A 50 -0.94 12.54 -15.75
CA SER A 50 -0.91 11.46 -16.75
C SER A 50 -0.40 10.15 -16.12
N ALA A 51 -0.74 9.00 -16.69
CA ALA A 51 -0.16 7.71 -16.26
C ALA A 51 1.33 7.60 -16.60
N GLN A 52 1.78 8.30 -17.65
CA GLN A 52 3.17 8.26 -18.14
C GLN A 52 3.72 9.68 -18.30
N PRO A 53 5.05 9.87 -18.34
CA PRO A 53 5.66 11.15 -18.65
C PRO A 53 5.10 11.76 -19.93
N LEU A 54 4.88 13.08 -19.93
CA LEU A 54 4.43 13.80 -21.12
C LEU A 54 5.52 13.76 -22.20
N LEU A 55 5.10 13.41 -23.42
CA LEU A 55 5.95 13.52 -24.59
C LEU A 55 6.16 14.99 -24.95
N ASP A 56 7.33 15.32 -25.52
CA ASP A 56 7.66 16.70 -25.92
C ASP A 56 6.66 17.29 -26.92
N ASN A 57 6.21 16.49 -27.89
CA ASN A 57 5.19 16.90 -28.86
C ASN A 57 3.84 17.18 -28.18
N THR A 58 3.48 16.41 -27.14
CA THR A 58 2.27 16.66 -26.31
C THR A 58 2.39 17.97 -25.56
N LYS A 59 3.56 18.21 -24.95
CA LYS A 59 3.86 19.44 -24.23
C LYS A 59 3.84 20.68 -25.13
N MET A 60 4.44 20.60 -26.32
CA MET A 60 4.41 21.66 -27.31
C MET A 60 2.99 21.94 -27.81
N LYS A 61 2.20 20.91 -28.06
CA LYS A 61 0.80 21.04 -28.47
C LYS A 61 -0.05 21.73 -27.38
N LEU A 62 0.14 21.36 -26.11
CA LEU A 62 -0.53 22.02 -24.99
C LEU A 62 -0.12 23.50 -24.88
N SER A 63 1.17 23.79 -25.01
CA SER A 63 1.67 25.17 -25.02
C SER A 63 0.99 26.03 -26.08
N GLN A 64 0.90 25.52 -27.31
CA GLN A 64 0.29 26.23 -28.43
C GLN A 64 -1.21 26.48 -28.22
N PHE A 65 -1.97 25.45 -27.80
CA PHE A 65 -3.43 25.54 -27.71
C PHE A 65 -3.93 26.15 -26.41
N CYS A 66 -3.18 26.03 -25.31
CA CYS A 66 -3.54 26.58 -24.00
C CYS A 66 -2.94 27.97 -23.78
N HIS A 67 -2.03 28.42 -24.64
CA HIS A 67 -1.29 29.69 -24.52
C HIS A 67 -0.53 29.81 -23.18
N VAL A 68 0.10 28.70 -22.76
CA VAL A 68 0.99 28.63 -21.60
C VAL A 68 2.37 28.25 -22.09
N GLU A 69 3.41 28.95 -21.62
CA GLU A 69 4.78 28.62 -22.00
C GLU A 69 5.10 27.15 -21.69
N ALA A 70 5.84 26.49 -22.59
CA ALA A 70 6.18 25.06 -22.43
C ALA A 70 6.94 24.78 -21.11
N ALA A 71 7.73 25.74 -20.61
CA ALA A 71 8.40 25.65 -19.32
C ALA A 71 7.44 25.63 -18.13
N ASN A 72 6.24 26.19 -18.29
CA ASN A 72 5.20 26.26 -17.28
C ASN A 72 4.17 25.12 -17.40
N ILE A 73 4.40 24.14 -18.28
CA ILE A 73 3.60 22.93 -18.38
C ILE A 73 4.30 21.83 -17.58
N LEU A 74 3.76 21.59 -16.39
CA LEU A 74 4.30 20.60 -15.46
C LEU A 74 3.73 19.22 -15.76
N ASN A 75 4.61 18.26 -15.87
CA ASN A 75 4.25 16.86 -16.02
C ASN A 75 4.13 16.21 -14.64
N ILE A 76 2.94 15.74 -14.29
CA ILE A 76 2.68 15.01 -13.03
C ILE A 76 2.20 13.61 -13.40
N HIS A 77 3.16 12.72 -13.69
CA HIS A 77 2.87 11.33 -14.02
C HIS A 77 2.80 10.45 -12.78
N ASP A 78 2.38 9.20 -12.97
CA ASP A 78 2.37 8.20 -11.90
C ASP A 78 3.79 7.96 -11.41
N VAL A 79 3.92 7.93 -10.10
CA VAL A 79 5.18 7.74 -9.37
C VAL A 79 4.99 6.60 -8.35
N PRO A 80 6.05 5.91 -7.92
CA PRO A 80 5.95 4.80 -6.98
C PRO A 80 5.20 5.15 -5.71
N ASN A 81 5.40 6.35 -5.19
CA ASN A 81 4.64 6.89 -4.08
C ASN A 81 4.49 8.41 -4.16
N ILE A 82 3.51 8.97 -3.46
CA ILE A 82 3.16 10.40 -3.51
C ILE A 82 4.31 11.32 -3.05
N TRP A 83 5.27 10.82 -2.27
CA TRP A 83 6.41 11.60 -1.78
C TRP A 83 7.36 12.03 -2.89
N HIS A 84 7.31 11.38 -4.06
CA HIS A 84 8.06 11.79 -5.25
C HIS A 84 7.50 13.05 -5.93
N ILE A 85 6.23 13.42 -5.69
CA ILE A 85 5.62 14.58 -6.39
C ILE A 85 6.34 15.90 -6.12
N PRO A 86 6.71 16.27 -4.88
CA PRO A 86 7.51 17.47 -4.64
C PRO A 86 8.87 17.46 -5.35
N LEU A 87 9.52 16.29 -5.44
CA LEU A 87 10.78 16.12 -6.17
C LEU A 87 10.57 16.31 -7.68
N LEU A 88 9.51 15.73 -8.23
CA LEU A 88 9.12 15.87 -9.62
C LEU A 88 8.84 17.35 -9.98
N LEU A 89 8.13 18.06 -9.11
CA LEU A 89 7.86 19.49 -9.28
C LEU A 89 9.13 20.34 -9.17
N ARG A 90 10.02 20.03 -8.22
CA ARG A 90 11.32 20.70 -8.09
C ARG A 90 12.18 20.52 -9.34
N ASN A 91 12.27 19.30 -9.85
CA ASN A 91 13.07 18.98 -11.03
C ASN A 91 12.60 19.70 -12.30
N GLN A 92 11.32 20.09 -12.33
CA GLN A 92 10.73 20.90 -13.41
C GLN A 92 10.74 22.42 -13.12
N ASN A 93 11.43 22.85 -12.07
CA ASN A 93 11.50 24.25 -11.65
C ASN A 93 10.14 24.92 -11.37
N ALA A 94 9.13 24.12 -10.95
CA ALA A 94 7.79 24.65 -10.64
C ALA A 94 7.83 25.78 -9.60
N HIS A 95 8.64 25.63 -8.56
CA HIS A 95 8.84 26.65 -7.52
C HIS A 95 9.35 27.96 -8.12
N HIS A 96 10.30 27.91 -9.06
CA HIS A 96 10.83 29.10 -9.72
C HIS A 96 9.74 29.83 -10.53
N SER A 97 8.95 29.10 -11.32
CA SER A 97 7.83 29.66 -12.08
C SER A 97 6.78 30.30 -11.19
N ILE A 98 6.45 29.69 -10.04
CA ILE A 98 5.50 30.23 -9.07
C ILE A 98 6.05 31.53 -8.43
N LEU A 99 7.30 31.49 -7.95
CA LEU A 99 7.94 32.62 -7.31
C LEU A 99 8.13 33.79 -8.28
N LYS A 100 8.46 33.52 -9.54
CA LYS A 100 8.53 34.53 -10.62
C LYS A 100 7.19 35.21 -10.82
N GLN A 101 6.09 34.44 -10.90
CA GLN A 101 4.75 34.97 -11.07
C GLN A 101 4.30 35.84 -9.90
N LEU A 102 4.77 35.56 -8.70
CA LEU A 102 4.44 36.27 -7.47
C LEU A 102 5.44 37.40 -7.12
N ASN A 103 6.43 37.65 -7.99
CA ASN A 103 7.53 38.60 -7.75
C ASN A 103 8.32 38.37 -6.45
N LEU A 104 8.48 37.09 -6.07
CA LEU A 104 9.13 36.67 -4.83
C LEU A 104 10.54 36.07 -5.02
N LEU A 105 11.05 36.02 -6.25
CA LEU A 105 12.36 35.42 -6.55
C LEU A 105 13.52 36.03 -5.78
N SER A 106 13.47 37.37 -5.53
CA SER A 106 14.56 38.10 -4.86
C SER A 106 14.64 37.85 -3.36
N ILE A 107 13.57 37.37 -2.75
CA ILE A 107 13.48 37.16 -1.29
C ILE A 107 13.35 35.71 -0.89
N ALA A 108 13.08 34.78 -1.84
CA ALA A 108 12.92 33.38 -1.59
C ALA A 108 14.27 32.65 -1.63
N THR A 109 14.52 31.80 -0.65
CA THR A 109 15.64 30.87 -0.70
C THR A 109 15.29 29.64 -1.54
N PRO A 110 16.25 29.05 -2.26
CA PRO A 110 16.01 27.80 -2.97
C PRO A 110 15.51 26.71 -2.01
N PRO A 111 14.53 25.88 -2.44
CA PRO A 111 13.99 24.82 -1.59
C PRO A 111 15.05 23.74 -1.36
N ASP A 112 15.39 23.49 -0.10
CA ASP A 112 16.15 22.32 0.30
C ASP A 112 15.20 21.14 0.48
N LEU A 113 15.31 20.14 -0.40
CA LEU A 113 14.52 18.92 -0.35
C LEU A 113 15.37 17.67 -0.04
N GLU A 114 16.57 17.81 0.51
CA GLU A 114 17.43 16.66 0.80
C GLU A 114 16.77 15.70 1.80
N ALA A 115 16.23 16.21 2.90
CA ALA A 115 15.49 15.42 3.86
C ALA A 115 14.21 14.80 3.26
N TRP A 116 13.59 15.50 2.32
CA TRP A 116 12.42 14.99 1.62
C TRP A 116 12.78 13.89 0.62
N THR A 117 13.89 14.01 -0.10
CA THR A 117 14.43 12.98 -1.01
C THR A 117 14.68 11.70 -0.25
N ARG A 118 15.39 11.77 0.88
CA ARG A 118 15.62 10.61 1.75
C ARG A 118 14.32 9.96 2.22
N ARG A 119 13.28 10.75 2.50
CA ARG A 119 11.96 10.19 2.84
C ARG A 119 11.32 9.48 1.66
N ALA A 120 11.31 10.06 0.46
CA ALA A 120 10.74 9.44 -0.72
C ALA A 120 11.39 8.07 -1.00
N GLU A 121 12.73 8.01 -0.97
CA GLU A 121 13.50 6.77 -1.13
C GLU A 121 13.19 5.75 -0.01
N THR A 122 13.00 6.22 1.23
CA THR A 122 12.59 5.34 2.34
C THR A 122 11.21 4.76 2.12
N PHE A 123 10.28 5.54 1.52
CA PHE A 123 8.92 5.07 1.23
C PHE A 123 8.85 4.14 0.01
N ASP A 124 9.79 4.21 -0.91
CA ASP A 124 9.87 3.26 -2.04
C ASP A 124 10.15 1.82 -1.57
N ASN A 125 10.91 1.70 -0.49
CA ASN A 125 11.32 0.43 0.10
C ASN A 125 10.82 0.28 1.56
N LEU A 126 9.59 0.73 1.85
CA LEU A 126 9.11 0.79 3.23
C LEU A 126 9.01 -0.58 3.88
N THR A 127 8.56 -1.60 3.14
CA THR A 127 8.49 -2.98 3.64
C THR A 127 9.88 -3.53 3.90
N ASP A 128 10.82 -3.34 2.98
CA ASP A 128 12.22 -3.72 3.16
C ASP A 128 12.85 -3.01 4.35
N SER A 129 12.60 -1.70 4.48
CA SER A 129 13.09 -0.91 5.59
C SER A 129 12.57 -1.43 6.94
N ALA A 130 11.30 -1.85 7.01
CA ALA A 130 10.72 -2.40 8.22
C ALA A 130 11.34 -3.77 8.59
N LEU A 131 11.59 -4.63 7.60
CA LEU A 131 12.32 -5.88 7.78
C LEU A 131 13.76 -5.61 8.25
N LEU A 132 14.47 -4.67 7.61
CA LEU A 132 15.82 -4.27 8.01
C LEU A 132 15.87 -3.75 9.44
N HIS A 133 14.92 -2.89 9.84
CA HIS A 133 14.86 -2.38 11.22
C HIS A 133 14.68 -3.52 12.24
N ALA A 134 13.82 -4.50 11.93
CA ALA A 134 13.60 -5.66 12.78
C ALA A 134 14.86 -6.56 12.84
N CYS A 135 15.48 -6.81 11.70
CA CYS A 135 16.72 -7.60 11.63
C CYS A 135 17.89 -6.94 12.39
N ILE A 136 18.07 -5.63 12.24
CA ILE A 136 19.08 -4.87 12.98
C ILE A 136 18.82 -4.97 14.49
N ALA A 137 17.57 -4.82 14.93
CA ALA A 137 17.21 -4.96 16.34
C ALA A 137 17.51 -6.36 16.90
N CYS A 138 17.48 -7.37 16.03
CA CYS A 138 17.88 -8.75 16.35
C CYS A 138 19.36 -9.05 16.11
N SER A 139 20.18 -8.07 15.70
CA SER A 139 21.57 -8.25 15.28
C SER A 139 21.76 -9.25 14.15
N LEU A 140 20.83 -9.23 13.18
CA LEU A 140 20.81 -10.12 12.03
C LEU A 140 21.06 -9.35 10.73
N LYS A 141 21.67 -10.02 9.75
CA LYS A 141 21.75 -9.57 8.36
C LYS A 141 20.73 -10.37 7.54
N PRO A 142 19.67 -9.76 6.99
CA PRO A 142 18.68 -10.48 6.21
C PRO A 142 19.21 -10.84 4.82
N SER A 143 18.66 -11.93 4.27
CA SER A 143 18.61 -12.21 2.84
C SER A 143 17.13 -12.12 2.46
N ILE A 144 16.78 -11.21 1.57
CA ILE A 144 15.39 -10.99 1.15
C ILE A 144 15.25 -11.47 -0.28
N ASP A 145 14.39 -12.49 -0.47
CA ASP A 145 14.02 -13.01 -1.77
C ASP A 145 12.66 -12.45 -2.16
N TRP A 146 12.61 -11.66 -3.22
CA TRP A 146 11.38 -11.20 -3.82
C TRP A 146 10.84 -12.24 -4.80
N ILE A 147 9.69 -12.84 -4.46
CA ILE A 147 9.01 -13.81 -5.29
C ILE A 147 7.81 -13.14 -5.94
N ALA A 148 7.76 -13.09 -7.27
CA ALA A 148 6.54 -12.72 -7.96
C ALA A 148 5.47 -13.79 -7.69
N ALA A 149 4.36 -13.40 -7.07
CA ALA A 149 3.35 -14.35 -6.62
C ALA A 149 2.79 -15.18 -7.80
N SER A 150 2.65 -14.59 -8.99
CA SER A 150 2.27 -15.30 -10.22
C SER A 150 3.21 -16.45 -10.57
N ASP A 151 4.47 -16.43 -10.14
CA ASP A 151 5.43 -17.49 -10.44
C ASP A 151 5.20 -18.76 -9.57
N LEU A 152 4.34 -18.66 -8.56
CA LEU A 152 3.91 -19.81 -7.76
C LEU A 152 2.68 -20.52 -8.34
N GLU A 153 2.03 -19.96 -9.36
CA GLU A 153 0.77 -20.44 -9.93
C GLU A 153 0.99 -21.56 -10.97
N ASP A 154 0.04 -22.47 -11.08
CA ASP A 154 0.11 -23.62 -11.97
C ASP A 154 0.23 -23.24 -13.47
N ASP A 155 -0.34 -22.11 -13.86
CA ASP A 155 -0.20 -21.58 -15.23
C ASP A 155 1.26 -21.25 -15.56
N THR A 156 2.02 -20.78 -14.56
CA THR A 156 3.46 -20.53 -14.73
C THR A 156 4.26 -21.82 -14.78
N ALA A 157 3.80 -22.90 -14.13
CA ALA A 157 4.42 -24.22 -14.26
C ALA A 157 4.43 -24.71 -15.71
N GLN A 158 3.42 -24.32 -16.49
CA GLN A 158 3.31 -24.69 -17.91
C GLN A 158 4.04 -23.70 -18.84
N SER A 159 3.91 -22.41 -18.58
CA SER A 159 4.41 -21.34 -19.47
C SER A 159 5.88 -20.97 -19.21
N ALA A 160 6.35 -21.06 -17.95
CA ALA A 160 7.70 -20.72 -17.51
C ALA A 160 8.19 -21.66 -16.37
N PRO A 161 8.42 -22.95 -16.63
CA PRO A 161 8.72 -23.94 -15.61
C PRO A 161 9.97 -23.64 -14.78
N GLU A 162 10.96 -22.95 -15.34
CA GLU A 162 12.16 -22.54 -14.60
C GLU A 162 11.85 -21.46 -13.56
N ALA A 163 11.03 -20.47 -13.91
CA ALA A 163 10.59 -19.42 -12.99
C ALA A 163 9.75 -20.02 -11.86
N TYR A 164 8.80 -20.90 -12.18
CA TYR A 164 8.01 -21.65 -11.21
C TYR A 164 8.88 -22.44 -10.23
N ALA A 165 9.83 -23.23 -10.76
CA ALA A 165 10.72 -24.02 -9.92
C ALA A 165 11.60 -23.15 -9.01
N ALA A 166 12.10 -22.02 -9.51
CA ALA A 166 12.89 -21.07 -8.74
C ALA A 166 12.06 -20.42 -7.63
N ALA A 167 10.84 -19.96 -7.94
CA ALA A 167 9.93 -19.35 -6.97
C ALA A 167 9.59 -20.31 -5.82
N TRP A 168 9.19 -21.54 -6.14
CA TRP A 168 8.92 -22.57 -5.13
C TRP A 168 10.15 -22.99 -4.33
N LYS A 169 11.33 -22.99 -4.96
CA LYS A 169 12.59 -23.24 -4.23
C LYS A 169 12.87 -22.15 -3.22
N SER A 170 12.74 -20.88 -3.61
CA SER A 170 12.93 -19.76 -2.68
C SER A 170 11.91 -19.81 -1.56
N LEU A 171 10.62 -20.02 -1.85
CA LEU A 171 9.58 -20.14 -0.81
C LEU A 171 9.85 -21.25 0.19
N ARG A 172 10.25 -22.44 -0.28
CA ARG A 172 10.54 -23.59 0.58
C ARG A 172 11.79 -23.43 1.45
N ASN A 173 12.71 -22.56 1.05
CA ASN A 173 13.94 -22.27 1.81
C ASN A 173 13.78 -21.05 2.72
N ALA A 174 12.66 -20.34 2.66
CA ALA A 174 12.43 -19.16 3.46
C ALA A 174 12.22 -19.51 4.95
N GLU A 175 12.89 -18.76 5.84
CA GLU A 175 12.70 -18.88 7.29
C GLU A 175 11.42 -18.19 7.78
N CYS A 176 10.85 -17.29 6.97
CA CYS A 176 9.55 -16.65 7.18
C CYS A 176 8.98 -16.14 5.86
N VAL A 177 7.67 -15.93 5.82
CA VAL A 177 6.94 -15.43 4.66
C VAL A 177 6.24 -14.13 5.02
N LEU A 178 6.40 -13.11 4.17
CA LEU A 178 5.67 -11.86 4.26
C LEU A 178 4.85 -11.67 2.99
N VAL A 179 3.53 -11.50 3.14
CA VAL A 179 2.65 -11.09 2.05
C VAL A 179 2.25 -9.63 2.28
N PRO A 180 2.78 -8.69 1.49
CA PRO A 180 2.55 -7.26 1.69
C PRO A 180 1.17 -6.83 1.26
N GLY A 181 0.82 -5.57 1.55
CA GLY A 181 -0.36 -4.92 1.01
C GLY A 181 -0.27 -4.72 -0.50
N GLY A 182 -1.42 -4.75 -1.16
CA GLY A 182 -1.53 -4.58 -2.61
C GLY A 182 -2.97 -4.28 -3.02
N PHE A 183 -3.17 -4.13 -4.33
CA PHE A 183 -4.48 -3.96 -4.96
C PHE A 183 -4.55 -4.76 -6.26
N GLY A 184 -5.75 -5.20 -6.62
CA GLY A 184 -6.01 -5.96 -7.83
C GLY A 184 -5.78 -7.46 -7.65
N ASP A 185 -6.04 -8.20 -8.71
CA ASP A 185 -6.14 -9.67 -8.76
C ASP A 185 -4.87 -10.39 -9.18
N ARG A 186 -3.85 -9.65 -9.63
CA ARG A 186 -2.62 -10.24 -10.15
C ARG A 186 -1.84 -11.00 -9.06
N GLY A 187 -1.62 -12.28 -9.29
CA GLY A 187 -0.83 -13.14 -8.39
C GLY A 187 -1.58 -13.56 -7.12
N VAL A 188 -2.89 -13.34 -7.04
CA VAL A 188 -3.71 -13.70 -5.87
C VAL A 188 -3.63 -15.20 -5.58
N SER A 189 -3.72 -16.05 -6.61
CA SER A 189 -3.62 -17.50 -6.43
C SER A 189 -2.27 -17.91 -5.87
N GLY A 190 -1.18 -17.29 -6.34
CA GLY A 190 0.16 -17.53 -5.81
C GLY A 190 0.35 -17.04 -4.37
N MET A 191 -0.26 -15.90 -4.00
CA MET A 191 -0.27 -15.43 -2.60
C MET A 191 -1.02 -16.40 -1.68
N ILE A 192 -2.15 -16.95 -2.14
CA ILE A 192 -2.92 -17.98 -1.41
C ILE A 192 -2.07 -19.24 -1.23
N LEU A 193 -1.34 -19.68 -2.26
CA LEU A 193 -0.42 -20.82 -2.17
C LEU A 193 0.72 -20.56 -1.18
N ALA A 194 1.28 -19.35 -1.15
CA ALA A 194 2.32 -18.98 -0.19
C ALA A 194 1.80 -18.96 1.25
N ALA A 195 0.59 -18.42 1.48
CA ALA A 195 -0.06 -18.43 2.79
C ALA A 195 -0.37 -19.86 3.27
N LYS A 196 -0.88 -20.71 2.36
CA LYS A 196 -1.11 -22.14 2.60
C LYS A 196 0.17 -22.86 2.99
N TYR A 197 1.23 -22.68 2.20
CA TYR A 197 2.53 -23.27 2.47
C TYR A 197 3.04 -22.88 3.86
N ALA A 198 2.98 -21.61 4.20
CA ALA A 198 3.43 -21.11 5.51
C ALA A 198 2.63 -21.74 6.65
N ARG A 199 1.29 -21.80 6.53
CA ARG A 199 0.42 -22.39 7.54
C ARG A 199 0.67 -23.89 7.74
N GLU A 200 0.76 -24.65 6.65
CA GLU A 200 0.90 -26.12 6.72
C GLU A 200 2.28 -26.58 7.17
N ASN A 201 3.32 -25.75 6.93
CA ASN A 201 4.71 -26.08 7.26
C ASN A 201 5.24 -25.36 8.50
N ASN A 202 4.37 -24.70 9.28
CA ASN A 202 4.76 -23.92 10.46
C ASN A 202 5.85 -22.86 10.17
N VAL A 203 5.85 -22.28 8.97
CA VAL A 203 6.75 -21.18 8.59
C VAL A 203 6.14 -19.86 9.07
N PRO A 204 6.82 -19.07 9.89
CA PRO A 204 6.31 -17.77 10.35
C PRO A 204 5.77 -16.92 9.21
N TYR A 205 4.56 -16.39 9.39
CA TYR A 205 3.82 -15.66 8.37
C TYR A 205 3.32 -14.32 8.88
N LEU A 206 3.50 -13.26 8.08
CA LEU A 206 2.89 -11.96 8.30
C LEU A 206 2.15 -11.51 7.03
N GLY A 207 0.83 -11.38 7.12
CA GLY A 207 -0.03 -10.84 6.05
C GLY A 207 -0.44 -9.39 6.35
N ILE A 208 -0.09 -8.46 5.47
CA ILE A 208 -0.40 -7.04 5.65
C ILE A 208 -1.48 -6.62 4.67
N CYS A 209 -2.58 -6.02 5.14
CA CYS A 209 -3.68 -5.49 4.34
C CYS A 209 -4.25 -6.58 3.41
N LEU A 210 -3.90 -6.58 2.12
CA LEU A 210 -4.24 -7.66 1.19
C LEU A 210 -3.75 -9.02 1.72
N GLY A 211 -2.55 -9.10 2.28
CA GLY A 211 -2.00 -10.34 2.84
C GLY A 211 -2.84 -10.93 3.97
N MET A 212 -3.51 -10.12 4.79
CA MET A 212 -4.49 -10.60 5.77
C MET A 212 -5.72 -11.18 5.07
N GLN A 213 -6.24 -10.50 4.06
CA GLN A 213 -7.41 -10.97 3.30
C GLN A 213 -7.11 -12.29 2.58
N ILE A 214 -5.93 -12.42 2.01
CA ILE A 214 -5.42 -13.66 1.43
C ILE A 214 -5.42 -14.81 2.45
N SER A 215 -4.99 -14.54 3.70
CA SER A 215 -5.01 -15.54 4.77
C SER A 215 -6.43 -16.04 5.08
N VAL A 216 -7.42 -15.14 5.06
CA VAL A 216 -8.83 -15.49 5.28
C VAL A 216 -9.35 -16.34 4.13
N ILE A 217 -9.07 -15.98 2.88
CA ILE A 217 -9.48 -16.76 1.69
C ILE A 217 -8.82 -18.14 1.72
N GLU A 218 -7.53 -18.21 1.99
CA GLU A 218 -6.80 -19.49 2.10
C GLU A 218 -7.40 -20.40 3.16
N TYR A 219 -7.64 -19.84 4.35
CA TYR A 219 -8.18 -20.62 5.48
C TYR A 219 -9.59 -21.11 5.20
N ALA A 220 -10.43 -20.28 4.61
CA ALA A 220 -11.78 -20.67 4.20
C ALA A 220 -11.76 -21.80 3.17
N ARG A 221 -10.88 -21.75 2.18
CA ARG A 221 -10.74 -22.79 1.16
C ARG A 221 -10.19 -24.09 1.72
N SER A 222 -9.09 -24.01 2.47
CA SER A 222 -8.34 -25.20 2.89
C SER A 222 -8.87 -25.84 4.17
N VAL A 223 -9.44 -25.08 5.10
CA VAL A 223 -9.85 -25.56 6.41
C VAL A 223 -11.38 -25.73 6.50
N LEU A 224 -12.14 -24.76 5.97
CA LEU A 224 -13.62 -24.85 5.96
C LEU A 224 -14.16 -25.63 4.75
N GLY A 225 -13.32 -25.93 3.74
CA GLY A 225 -13.76 -26.61 2.52
C GLY A 225 -14.60 -25.74 1.57
N LEU A 226 -14.58 -24.42 1.75
CA LEU A 226 -15.25 -23.46 0.87
C LEU A 226 -14.37 -23.18 -0.36
N GLU A 227 -14.30 -24.14 -1.28
CA GLU A 227 -13.36 -24.10 -2.42
C GLU A 227 -13.47 -22.82 -3.27
N LYS A 228 -14.66 -22.20 -3.30
CA LYS A 228 -14.94 -20.97 -4.05
C LYS A 228 -14.83 -19.69 -3.22
N ALA A 229 -14.43 -19.79 -1.94
CA ALA A 229 -14.25 -18.63 -1.09
C ALA A 229 -13.32 -17.61 -1.76
N ASN A 230 -13.74 -16.34 -1.83
CA ASN A 230 -13.01 -15.30 -2.52
C ASN A 230 -13.30 -13.91 -1.93
N SER A 231 -12.63 -12.91 -2.49
CA SER A 231 -12.93 -11.50 -2.29
C SER A 231 -13.82 -10.98 -3.43
N ASN A 232 -14.79 -10.13 -3.09
CA ASN A 232 -15.56 -9.38 -4.08
C ASN A 232 -14.70 -8.35 -4.87
N GLU A 233 -13.43 -8.18 -4.51
CA GLU A 233 -12.48 -7.41 -5.32
C GLU A 233 -12.05 -8.20 -6.56
N PHE A 234 -11.92 -9.51 -6.44
CA PHE A 234 -11.38 -10.38 -7.49
C PHE A 234 -12.49 -11.12 -8.26
N ASP A 235 -13.59 -11.44 -7.58
CA ASP A 235 -14.76 -12.09 -8.15
C ASP A 235 -16.03 -11.57 -7.45
N ASP A 236 -16.74 -10.67 -8.13
CA ASP A 236 -17.92 -10.02 -7.60
C ASP A 236 -19.13 -10.97 -7.49
N GLU A 237 -19.10 -12.11 -8.21
CA GLU A 237 -20.12 -13.13 -8.24
C GLU A 237 -19.78 -14.39 -7.43
N THR A 238 -18.70 -14.34 -6.63
CA THR A 238 -18.31 -15.50 -5.81
C THR A 238 -19.46 -15.94 -4.90
N PRO A 239 -19.77 -17.26 -4.85
CA PRO A 239 -20.84 -17.76 -3.97
C PRO A 239 -20.45 -17.68 -2.48
N ASP A 240 -19.17 -17.64 -2.17
CA ASP A 240 -18.63 -17.64 -0.81
C ASP A 240 -17.77 -16.37 -0.57
N PRO A 241 -18.36 -15.16 -0.48
CA PRO A 241 -17.61 -13.92 -0.29
C PRO A 241 -17.11 -13.81 1.15
N VAL A 242 -15.85 -14.19 1.38
CA VAL A 242 -15.19 -14.09 2.71
C VAL A 242 -14.51 -12.75 2.93
N VAL A 243 -14.28 -12.00 1.86
CA VAL A 243 -13.82 -10.60 1.88
C VAL A 243 -14.77 -9.78 1.02
N ILE A 244 -15.30 -8.69 1.59
CA ILE A 244 -16.34 -7.88 0.97
C ILE A 244 -15.94 -6.41 0.87
N PHE A 245 -16.57 -5.68 -0.04
CA PHE A 245 -16.48 -4.23 -0.11
C PHE A 245 -17.10 -3.60 1.15
N MET A 246 -16.46 -2.59 1.73
CA MET A 246 -16.95 -1.93 2.95
C MET A 246 -18.38 -1.37 2.74
N PRO A 247 -19.33 -1.65 3.66
CA PRO A 247 -20.76 -1.31 3.48
C PRO A 247 -21.04 0.17 3.26
N GLU A 248 -20.26 1.06 3.87
CA GLU A 248 -20.38 2.51 3.71
C GLU A 248 -19.68 3.08 2.47
N GLY A 249 -18.99 2.23 1.72
CA GLY A 249 -18.33 2.59 0.47
C GLY A 249 -19.33 2.74 -0.68
N SER A 250 -18.99 3.55 -1.68
CA SER A 250 -19.74 3.64 -2.93
C SER A 250 -18.89 3.06 -4.08
N ARG A 251 -19.38 2.02 -4.73
CA ARG A 251 -18.73 1.43 -5.91
C ARG A 251 -18.73 2.36 -7.12
N THR A 252 -19.67 3.30 -7.17
CA THR A 252 -19.82 4.25 -8.27
C THR A 252 -19.02 5.54 -8.08
N HIS A 253 -18.66 5.89 -6.83
CA HIS A 253 -17.89 7.08 -6.48
C HIS A 253 -16.63 6.70 -5.71
N MET A 254 -15.64 6.16 -6.42
CA MET A 254 -14.41 5.58 -5.84
C MET A 254 -13.53 6.55 -5.03
N GLY A 255 -13.73 7.86 -5.16
CA GLY A 255 -12.86 8.87 -4.55
C GLY A 255 -12.93 9.02 -3.02
N SER A 256 -14.03 8.56 -2.37
CA SER A 256 -14.23 8.72 -0.91
C SER A 256 -14.48 7.41 -0.17
N THR A 257 -14.27 6.26 -0.80
CA THR A 257 -14.64 4.93 -0.30
C THR A 257 -13.51 4.17 0.36
N MET A 258 -12.31 4.74 0.42
CA MET A 258 -11.16 4.08 1.02
C MET A 258 -11.03 4.45 2.50
N ARG A 259 -10.87 3.44 3.36
CA ARG A 259 -10.51 3.65 4.76
C ARG A 259 -9.05 4.09 4.81
N LEU A 260 -8.82 5.36 5.11
CA LEU A 260 -7.51 6.02 5.04
C LEU A 260 -7.08 6.57 6.39
N GLY A 261 -5.76 6.69 6.56
CA GLY A 261 -5.12 7.37 7.69
C GLY A 261 -4.99 6.51 8.94
N SER A 262 -4.63 7.16 10.04
CA SER A 262 -4.50 6.47 11.34
C SER A 262 -5.87 6.11 11.87
N ARG A 263 -6.05 4.84 12.23
CA ARG A 263 -7.28 4.29 12.81
C ARG A 263 -6.94 3.45 14.02
N ARG A 264 -7.89 3.37 14.93
CA ARG A 264 -7.73 2.64 16.18
C ARG A 264 -8.15 1.19 16.03
N THR A 265 -7.31 0.29 16.54
CA THR A 265 -7.58 -1.14 16.68
C THR A 265 -7.59 -1.48 18.16
N LEU A 266 -8.70 -2.04 18.66
CA LEU A 266 -8.89 -2.49 20.03
C LEU A 266 -8.56 -3.97 20.12
N PHE A 267 -7.67 -4.35 21.03
CA PHE A 267 -7.39 -5.76 21.30
C PHE A 267 -8.55 -6.41 22.07
N GLN A 268 -9.05 -7.52 21.55
CA GLN A 268 -10.13 -8.31 22.17
C GLN A 268 -9.57 -9.32 23.17
N THR A 269 -8.32 -9.74 22.96
CA THR A 269 -7.64 -10.75 23.75
C THR A 269 -6.29 -10.19 24.21
N PRO A 270 -6.15 -9.78 25.49
CA PRO A 270 -4.91 -9.16 25.99
C PRO A 270 -3.67 -10.06 25.85
N ASP A 271 -3.87 -11.39 25.95
CA ASP A 271 -2.78 -12.37 25.94
C ASP A 271 -2.40 -12.86 24.52
N CYS A 272 -2.98 -12.30 23.46
CA CYS A 272 -2.61 -12.65 22.12
C CYS A 272 -1.17 -12.21 21.77
N VAL A 273 -0.55 -12.86 20.81
CA VAL A 273 0.85 -12.61 20.38
C VAL A 273 1.02 -11.16 19.94
N THR A 274 0.08 -10.66 19.15
CA THR A 274 0.12 -9.28 18.65
C THR A 274 0.05 -8.27 19.78
N SER A 275 -0.88 -8.43 20.74
CA SER A 275 -0.97 -7.53 21.90
C SER A 275 0.34 -7.52 22.71
N LYS A 276 0.91 -8.69 22.98
CA LYS A 276 2.20 -8.83 23.69
C LYS A 276 3.35 -8.12 22.96
N LEU A 277 3.41 -8.23 21.64
CA LEU A 277 4.42 -7.54 20.82
C LEU A 277 4.30 -6.00 20.89
N TYR A 278 3.08 -5.49 21.05
CA TYR A 278 2.82 -4.07 21.29
C TYR A 278 2.93 -3.66 22.76
N CYS A 279 3.40 -4.54 23.65
CA CYS A 279 3.51 -4.33 25.11
C CYS A 279 2.14 -4.23 25.82
N ASN A 280 1.19 -5.05 25.43
CA ASN A 280 -0.16 -5.20 26.01
C ASN A 280 -0.97 -3.90 26.14
N PRO A 281 -1.05 -3.05 25.12
CA PRO A 281 -1.89 -1.87 25.17
C PRO A 281 -3.36 -2.27 24.99
N TYR A 282 -4.28 -1.46 25.49
CA TYR A 282 -5.70 -1.65 25.22
C TYR A 282 -6.03 -1.44 23.72
N TYR A 283 -5.33 -0.54 23.06
CA TYR A 283 -5.49 -0.26 21.63
C TYR A 283 -4.16 0.16 20.99
N VAL A 284 -4.13 0.07 19.66
CA VAL A 284 -3.07 0.66 18.83
C VAL A 284 -3.70 1.53 17.73
N ASP A 285 -3.05 2.64 17.43
CA ASP A 285 -3.43 3.48 16.28
C ASP A 285 -2.49 3.19 15.14
N GLU A 286 -2.96 2.58 14.05
CA GLU A 286 -2.16 2.22 12.89
C GLU A 286 -2.74 2.77 11.59
N ARG A 287 -1.95 2.84 10.52
CA ARG A 287 -2.38 3.43 9.24
C ARG A 287 -3.10 2.41 8.38
N HIS A 288 -4.26 2.81 7.86
CA HIS A 288 -5.10 2.01 6.96
C HIS A 288 -5.09 2.59 5.55
N ARG A 289 -5.23 1.68 4.56
CA ARG A 289 -5.42 2.00 3.16
C ARG A 289 -6.09 0.83 2.45
N HIS A 290 -7.41 0.66 2.67
CA HIS A 290 -8.16 -0.44 2.06
C HIS A 290 -9.61 -0.05 1.76
N ARG A 291 -10.26 -0.81 0.85
CA ARG A 291 -11.69 -0.72 0.50
C ARG A 291 -12.44 -1.99 0.83
N TYR A 292 -11.74 -3.10 0.98
CA TYR A 292 -12.29 -4.41 1.28
C TYR A 292 -11.89 -4.83 2.68
N GLU A 293 -12.74 -5.63 3.30
CA GLU A 293 -12.57 -6.12 4.67
C GLU A 293 -13.15 -7.53 4.82
N VAL A 294 -12.79 -8.22 5.89
CA VAL A 294 -13.34 -9.55 6.20
C VAL A 294 -14.85 -9.46 6.35
N ASN A 295 -15.57 -10.36 5.67
CA ASN A 295 -17.02 -10.43 5.77
C ASN A 295 -17.45 -10.79 7.20
N PRO A 296 -18.27 -9.95 7.87
CA PRO A 296 -18.74 -10.23 9.23
C PRO A 296 -19.50 -11.55 9.37
N ASP A 297 -20.19 -12.00 8.32
CA ASP A 297 -21.04 -13.20 8.34
C ASP A 297 -20.23 -14.51 8.46
N VAL A 298 -18.94 -14.50 8.09
CA VAL A 298 -18.08 -15.69 8.16
C VAL A 298 -17.16 -15.75 9.39
N ILE A 299 -17.15 -14.68 10.22
CA ILE A 299 -16.24 -14.61 11.37
C ILE A 299 -16.45 -15.78 12.33
N GLY A 300 -17.71 -16.08 12.65
CA GLY A 300 -18.04 -17.15 13.62
C GLY A 300 -17.48 -18.51 13.19
N VAL A 301 -17.69 -18.91 11.95
CA VAL A 301 -17.22 -20.20 11.43
C VAL A 301 -15.69 -20.26 11.32
N LEU A 302 -15.03 -19.15 10.99
CA LEU A 302 -13.57 -19.06 10.97
C LEU A 302 -12.98 -19.19 12.40
N GLU A 303 -13.61 -18.53 13.39
CA GLU A 303 -13.16 -18.57 14.78
C GLU A 303 -13.41 -19.97 15.42
N GLU A 304 -14.51 -20.63 15.09
CA GLU A 304 -14.79 -22.01 15.49
C GLU A 304 -13.75 -22.99 14.91
N ALA A 305 -13.32 -22.78 13.67
CA ALA A 305 -12.28 -23.56 13.03
C ALA A 305 -10.86 -23.26 13.53
N GLY A 306 -10.67 -22.24 14.37
CA GLY A 306 -9.39 -21.94 15.02
C GLY A 306 -8.70 -20.66 14.63
N LEU A 307 -9.10 -19.97 13.54
CA LEU A 307 -8.60 -18.64 13.19
C LEU A 307 -9.23 -17.61 14.13
N LYS A 308 -8.43 -16.80 14.82
CA LYS A 308 -8.94 -15.86 15.82
C LYS A 308 -8.78 -14.42 15.38
N PHE A 309 -9.84 -13.62 15.53
CA PHE A 309 -9.79 -12.18 15.29
C PHE A 309 -9.57 -11.44 16.61
N VAL A 310 -8.30 -11.22 16.93
CA VAL A 310 -7.83 -10.68 18.22
C VAL A 310 -7.81 -9.16 18.28
N GLY A 311 -7.97 -8.46 17.16
CA GLY A 311 -8.07 -7.01 17.09
C GLY A 311 -9.23 -6.57 16.22
N LYS A 312 -10.02 -5.61 16.70
CA LYS A 312 -11.20 -5.05 16.01
C LYS A 312 -11.18 -3.53 16.04
N ASP A 313 -11.91 -2.90 15.15
CA ASP A 313 -12.12 -1.45 15.18
C ASP A 313 -12.96 -1.01 16.40
N GLU A 314 -13.13 0.28 16.59
CA GLU A 314 -13.89 0.88 17.69
C GLU A 314 -15.37 0.47 17.70
N THR A 315 -15.92 0.05 16.56
CA THR A 315 -17.31 -0.44 16.45
C THR A 315 -17.45 -1.93 16.80
N GLY A 316 -16.32 -2.67 16.86
CA GLY A 316 -16.28 -4.11 17.05
C GLY A 316 -16.73 -4.93 15.82
N LYS A 317 -17.01 -4.27 14.69
CA LYS A 317 -17.54 -4.91 13.48
C LYS A 317 -16.46 -5.28 12.48
N ARG A 318 -15.34 -4.57 12.47
CA ARG A 318 -14.25 -4.79 11.50
C ARG A 318 -13.12 -5.56 12.12
N MET A 319 -12.68 -6.56 11.40
CA MET A 319 -11.55 -7.40 11.81
C MET A 319 -10.25 -6.73 11.36
N GLU A 320 -9.43 -6.35 12.32
CA GLU A 320 -8.20 -5.60 12.10
C GLU A 320 -6.95 -6.43 12.30
N VAL A 321 -7.03 -7.48 13.14
CA VAL A 321 -5.93 -8.41 13.42
C VAL A 321 -6.48 -9.83 13.52
N LEU A 322 -5.87 -10.75 12.78
CA LEU A 322 -6.08 -12.19 12.93
C LEU A 322 -4.82 -12.88 13.43
N GLU A 323 -5.01 -13.95 14.17
CA GLU A 323 -3.98 -14.88 14.59
C GLU A 323 -4.45 -16.34 14.42
N LEU A 324 -3.51 -17.23 14.14
CA LEU A 324 -3.70 -18.67 14.25
C LEU A 324 -2.92 -19.18 15.46
N PRO A 325 -3.57 -19.35 16.64
CA PRO A 325 -2.87 -19.69 17.89
C PRO A 325 -2.14 -21.03 17.88
N SER A 326 -2.57 -21.97 17.02
CA SER A 326 -1.91 -23.27 16.85
C SER A 326 -0.61 -23.20 16.05
N HIS A 327 -0.29 -22.04 15.45
CA HIS A 327 0.90 -21.83 14.61
C HIS A 327 1.95 -20.99 15.36
N PRO A 328 3.26 -21.24 15.18
CA PRO A 328 4.32 -20.47 15.86
C PRO A 328 4.23 -18.96 15.68
N PHE A 329 3.84 -18.50 14.51
CA PHE A 329 3.55 -17.10 14.21
C PHE A 329 2.78 -17.00 12.87
N TYR A 330 1.48 -16.90 12.92
CA TYR A 330 0.65 -16.66 11.75
C TYR A 330 -0.26 -15.49 12.06
N VAL A 331 0.14 -14.31 11.58
CA VAL A 331 -0.51 -13.03 11.91
C VAL A 331 -0.91 -12.33 10.63
N GLY A 332 -2.15 -11.87 10.58
CA GLY A 332 -2.64 -10.98 9.55
C GLY A 332 -3.14 -9.66 10.14
N VAL A 333 -2.83 -8.54 9.49
CA VAL A 333 -3.29 -7.22 9.91
C VAL A 333 -3.86 -6.43 8.74
N GLN A 334 -5.01 -5.77 8.95
CA GLN A 334 -5.65 -4.96 7.91
C GLN A 334 -4.96 -3.61 7.72
N PHE A 335 -4.26 -3.14 8.70
CA PHE A 335 -3.47 -1.92 8.69
C PHE A 335 -2.03 -2.17 8.17
N HIS A 336 -1.27 -1.09 8.01
CA HIS A 336 0.10 -1.07 7.49
C HIS A 336 1.11 -0.74 8.60
N PRO A 337 1.63 -1.73 9.34
CA PRO A 337 2.53 -1.51 10.47
C PRO A 337 3.91 -1.01 10.05
N GLU A 338 4.30 -1.21 8.78
CA GLU A 338 5.55 -0.72 8.20
C GLU A 338 5.69 0.80 8.29
N PHE A 339 4.59 1.55 8.24
CA PHE A 339 4.61 3.02 8.31
C PHE A 339 5.17 3.59 9.61
N LYS A 340 5.11 2.83 10.70
CA LYS A 340 5.64 3.26 12.00
C LYS A 340 7.01 2.69 12.34
N SER A 341 7.56 1.81 11.51
CA SER A 341 8.89 1.25 11.71
C SER A 341 9.98 2.31 11.55
N ARG A 342 10.95 2.33 12.46
CA ARG A 342 12.09 3.26 12.45
C ARG A 342 13.36 2.54 12.89
N PRO A 343 14.56 3.01 12.51
CA PRO A 343 15.81 2.57 13.12
C PRO A 343 15.76 2.74 14.64
N GLY A 344 16.10 1.68 15.38
CA GLY A 344 16.05 1.66 16.85
C GLY A 344 14.64 1.50 17.44
N LYS A 345 13.58 1.59 16.64
CA LYS A 345 12.19 1.32 17.04
C LYS A 345 11.46 0.58 15.91
N PRO A 346 11.79 -0.69 15.67
CA PRO A 346 11.16 -1.47 14.62
C PRO A 346 9.67 -1.65 14.88
N SER A 347 8.90 -1.86 13.81
CA SER A 347 7.51 -2.28 13.93
C SER A 347 7.41 -3.59 14.74
N ALA A 348 6.50 -3.64 15.69
CA ALA A 348 6.32 -4.78 16.58
C ALA A 348 6.06 -6.09 15.83
N LEU A 349 5.27 -6.04 14.75
CA LEU A 349 4.92 -7.23 13.96
C LEU A 349 6.08 -7.73 13.09
N PHE A 350 6.85 -6.83 12.50
CA PHE A 350 8.06 -7.21 11.77
C PHE A 350 9.11 -7.80 12.73
N LEU A 351 9.24 -7.23 13.92
CA LEU A 351 10.10 -7.79 14.96
C LEU A 351 9.62 -9.18 15.38
N GLY A 352 8.30 -9.36 15.59
CA GLY A 352 7.68 -10.65 15.90
C GLY A 352 7.97 -11.70 14.84
N LEU A 353 7.82 -11.34 13.54
CA LEU A 353 8.13 -12.24 12.43
C LEU A 353 9.59 -12.72 12.46
N ILE A 354 10.54 -11.81 12.63
CA ILE A 354 11.97 -12.16 12.67
C ILE A 354 12.33 -12.97 13.91
N LEU A 355 11.74 -12.64 15.07
CA LEU A 355 11.94 -13.42 16.30
C LEU A 355 11.37 -14.83 16.17
N ALA A 356 10.21 -14.99 15.54
CA ALA A 356 9.60 -16.28 15.28
C ALA A 356 10.46 -17.11 14.32
N ALA A 357 10.93 -16.52 13.22
CA ALA A 357 11.84 -17.16 12.26
C ALA A 357 13.13 -17.70 12.94
N ARG A 358 13.55 -17.07 14.01
CA ARG A 358 14.76 -17.47 14.80
C ARG A 358 14.43 -18.32 16.03
N GLY A 359 13.17 -18.72 16.24
CA GLY A 359 12.74 -19.48 17.42
C GLY A 359 12.93 -18.73 18.75
N LYS A 360 12.97 -17.38 18.72
CA LYS A 360 13.22 -16.54 19.89
C LYS A 360 12.00 -15.73 20.36
N LEU A 361 10.85 -15.89 19.70
CA LEU A 361 9.66 -15.10 20.00
C LEU A 361 9.18 -15.32 21.45
N GLU A 362 9.01 -16.54 21.89
CA GLU A 362 8.54 -16.86 23.24
C GLU A 362 9.44 -16.27 24.35
N ALA A 363 10.76 -16.45 24.18
CA ALA A 363 11.73 -15.90 25.12
C ALA A 363 11.72 -14.38 25.16
N TYR A 364 11.45 -13.73 24.03
CA TYR A 364 11.28 -12.28 23.95
C TYR A 364 10.01 -11.82 24.67
N LEU A 365 8.86 -12.43 24.38
CA LEU A 365 7.58 -12.08 24.99
C LEU A 365 7.60 -12.25 26.52
N THR A 366 8.18 -13.34 27.02
CA THR A 366 8.30 -13.61 28.46
C THR A 366 9.14 -12.54 29.19
N ARG A 367 10.25 -12.09 28.58
CA ARG A 367 11.11 -11.06 29.19
C ARG A 367 10.41 -9.70 29.30
N HIS A 368 9.59 -9.34 28.33
CA HIS A 368 8.91 -8.04 28.29
C HIS A 368 7.62 -8.01 29.10
N GLN A 369 7.08 -9.17 29.48
CA GLN A 369 5.96 -9.26 30.42
C GLN A 369 6.39 -9.06 31.89
N ASN A 370 7.62 -9.43 32.24
CA ASN A 370 8.14 -9.36 33.62
C ASN A 370 8.83 -8.04 33.95
N GLY A 371 8.86 -7.08 33.02
CA GLY A 371 9.56 -5.79 33.15
C GLY A 371 8.66 -4.56 33.22
N SER A 372 7.34 -4.73 33.41
CA SER A 372 6.36 -3.63 33.58
C SER A 372 5.86 -3.54 35.01
#